data_8ff461ba424e01017b9fbda1d6009ef4
#
_entry.id   8ff461ba424e01017b9fbda1d6009ef4
#
_cell.length_a   1.000
_cell.length_b   1.000
_cell.length_c   1.000
_cell.angle_alpha   90.00
_cell.angle_beta   90.00
_cell.angle_gamma   90.00
#
_symmetry.space_group_name_H-M   'P 1'
#
loop_
_entity.id
_entity.type
_entity.pdbx_description
1 polymer ?
#
loop_
_entity_poly.entity_id
_entity_poly.type
_entity_poly.pdbx_seq_one_letter_code
_entity_poly.pdbx_strand_id
1 'polypeptide(L)'
;MPAARAGAAQSRFCIGDEEDVSDLSTCPTRRIGPFEVAPIGLGCMNLSHAYGEPPPFEAAERLLLEALDRGVTHFDTAALYGFGANETLVGRILNPHRSRIVLASKGGMAGVTFPDGSVKRVIDGRPEAIRRNCEDSLRRLGTDVIDLYYLHRWDKSVPIEDSVGAMTRLIEAGKVRALGLSEVSAATLRRAHAVHPIAALQSEYSLWTRNPEIAVLQACRELGVAFVAFSPVARGYFADKPLDTSALQPGDLRRTNPRFIGDTWQRNLERLAQFRALVQEAGCGPAAFALAWLLARGPDVIPIPGTTSLAHLRENVSAAGLRIAPERFDAAQALFPQADVCGPRYPAQSQAEVDTEQYATPA
;
A
#
# COMPACT_ATOMS: atom_id res chain seq x y z
N MET A 1 -6.75 -44.94 54.99
CA MET A 1 -7.46 -43.78 54.40
C MET A 1 -6.59 -43.17 53.32
N PRO A 2 -6.99 -43.22 52.03
CA PRO A 2 -6.14 -42.75 50.94
C PRO A 2 -6.31 -41.26 50.65
N ALA A 3 -5.17 -40.60 50.38
CA ALA A 3 -5.03 -39.21 49.99
C ALA A 3 -5.66 -38.96 48.61
N ALA A 4 -6.46 -37.88 48.48
CA ALA A 4 -7.02 -37.39 47.25
C ALA A 4 -5.95 -36.68 46.39
N ARG A 5 -5.75 -37.20 45.17
CA ARG A 5 -4.98 -36.51 44.13
C ARG A 5 -5.86 -35.44 43.48
N ALA A 6 -5.46 -34.18 43.60
CA ALA A 6 -6.03 -33.10 42.81
C ALA A 6 -5.56 -33.21 41.36
N GLY A 7 -6.49 -33.52 40.45
CA GLY A 7 -6.24 -33.50 39.00
C GLY A 7 -6.20 -32.06 38.50
N ALA A 8 -5.05 -31.65 37.93
CA ALA A 8 -4.92 -30.45 37.17
C ALA A 8 -5.69 -30.60 35.83
N ALA A 9 -6.77 -29.85 35.65
CA ALA A 9 -7.46 -29.75 34.39
C ALA A 9 -6.58 -28.96 33.42
N GLN A 10 -5.90 -29.65 32.51
CA GLN A 10 -5.34 -29.05 31.32
C GLN A 10 -6.48 -28.63 30.41
N SER A 11 -6.78 -27.34 30.35
CA SER A 11 -7.64 -26.77 29.32
C SER A 11 -6.91 -26.91 27.97
N ARG A 12 -7.27 -27.95 27.22
CA ARG A 12 -6.97 -28.01 25.78
C ARG A 12 -7.80 -26.91 25.12
N PHE A 13 -7.16 -25.78 24.81
CA PHE A 13 -7.67 -24.88 23.80
C PHE A 13 -7.65 -25.67 22.48
N CYS A 14 -8.81 -25.98 21.98
CA CYS A 14 -8.99 -26.44 20.60
C CYS A 14 -8.53 -25.28 19.69
N ILE A 15 -7.37 -25.44 19.08
CA ILE A 15 -7.00 -24.72 17.89
C ILE A 15 -8.00 -25.22 16.84
N GLY A 16 -9.01 -24.40 16.50
CA GLY A 16 -9.88 -24.67 15.37
C GLY A 16 -9.02 -24.82 14.12
N ASP A 17 -9.39 -25.71 13.23
CA ASP A 17 -8.73 -25.97 11.96
C ASP A 17 -8.41 -24.61 11.30
N GLU A 18 -7.12 -24.27 11.22
CA GLU A 18 -6.62 -23.16 10.43
C GLU A 18 -6.94 -23.53 8.97
N GLU A 19 -8.01 -22.96 8.41
CA GLU A 19 -8.14 -22.92 6.96
C GLU A 19 -6.96 -22.10 6.45
N ASP A 20 -5.95 -22.78 5.94
CA ASP A 20 -4.82 -22.17 5.24
C ASP A 20 -5.39 -21.44 4.01
N VAL A 21 -5.69 -20.14 4.18
CA VAL A 21 -6.17 -19.31 3.07
C VAL A 21 -5.02 -19.10 2.11
N SER A 22 -4.85 -20.07 1.24
CA SER A 22 -3.87 -20.04 0.16
C SER A 22 -4.38 -19.24 -1.06
N ASP A 23 -5.69 -18.89 -1.07
CA ASP A 23 -6.39 -18.24 -2.18
C ASP A 23 -7.42 -17.21 -1.69
N LEU A 24 -7.29 -15.98 -2.17
CA LEU A 24 -8.19 -14.87 -1.84
C LEU A 24 -9.57 -14.97 -2.51
N SER A 25 -9.75 -15.84 -3.51
CA SER A 25 -11.03 -16.03 -4.19
C SER A 25 -12.13 -16.54 -3.26
N THR A 26 -11.75 -17.17 -2.14
CA THR A 26 -12.67 -17.64 -1.10
C THR A 26 -12.99 -16.58 -0.04
N CYS A 27 -12.28 -15.45 -0.05
CA CYS A 27 -12.45 -14.38 0.93
C CYS A 27 -13.55 -13.39 0.51
N PRO A 28 -14.22 -12.71 1.46
CA PRO A 28 -15.14 -11.63 1.14
C PRO A 28 -14.43 -10.52 0.35
N THR A 29 -15.03 -10.11 -0.77
CA THR A 29 -14.53 -9.02 -1.59
C THR A 29 -14.66 -7.66 -0.89
N ARG A 30 -13.89 -6.68 -1.36
CA ARG A 30 -13.96 -5.28 -0.97
C ARG A 30 -14.31 -4.42 -2.19
N ARG A 31 -14.76 -3.18 -1.97
CA ARG A 31 -15.19 -2.32 -3.07
C ARG A 31 -14.24 -1.14 -3.26
N ILE A 32 -13.91 -0.87 -4.54
CA ILE A 32 -13.27 0.38 -4.99
C ILE A 32 -14.19 0.99 -6.05
N GLY A 33 -14.98 1.97 -5.66
CA GLY A 33 -15.99 2.55 -6.55
C GLY A 33 -16.90 1.49 -7.18
N PRO A 34 -16.90 1.30 -8.51
CA PRO A 34 -17.72 0.29 -9.17
C PRO A 34 -17.14 -1.13 -9.14
N PHE A 35 -15.90 -1.31 -8.64
CA PHE A 35 -15.20 -2.58 -8.71
C PHE A 35 -15.29 -3.37 -7.41
N GLU A 36 -15.47 -4.69 -7.55
CA GLU A 36 -15.20 -5.65 -6.48
C GLU A 36 -13.78 -6.18 -6.63
N VAL A 37 -13.02 -6.16 -5.53
CA VAL A 37 -11.63 -6.59 -5.50
C VAL A 37 -11.39 -7.55 -4.33
N ALA A 38 -10.35 -8.36 -4.43
CA ALA A 38 -9.86 -9.16 -3.32
C ALA A 38 -9.49 -8.25 -2.12
N PRO A 39 -9.56 -8.75 -0.88
CA PRO A 39 -9.29 -7.95 0.31
C PRO A 39 -7.86 -7.43 0.39
N ILE A 40 -6.93 -8.04 -0.34
CA ILE A 40 -5.53 -7.64 -0.47
C ILE A 40 -5.20 -7.50 -1.95
N GLY A 41 -4.68 -6.33 -2.34
CA GLY A 41 -4.12 -6.09 -3.68
C GLY A 41 -2.60 -6.29 -3.71
N LEU A 42 -1.98 -6.07 -4.86
CA LEU A 42 -0.53 -6.11 -5.03
C LEU A 42 0.02 -4.77 -5.50
N GLY A 43 0.92 -4.15 -4.69
CA GLY A 43 1.73 -3.02 -5.11
C GLY A 43 2.90 -3.48 -5.98
N CYS A 44 2.97 -3.02 -7.23
CA CYS A 44 3.97 -3.47 -8.20
C CYS A 44 5.29 -2.68 -8.16
N MET A 45 5.40 -1.64 -7.32
CA MET A 45 6.55 -0.72 -7.30
C MET A 45 7.89 -1.45 -7.16
N ASN A 46 7.98 -2.45 -6.29
CA ASN A 46 9.21 -3.19 -5.99
C ASN A 46 9.79 -3.93 -7.21
N LEU A 47 8.98 -4.15 -8.25
CA LEU A 47 9.41 -4.85 -9.46
C LEU A 47 10.30 -3.98 -10.36
N SER A 48 10.38 -2.65 -10.13
CA SER A 48 11.13 -1.74 -11.00
C SER A 48 11.69 -0.51 -10.30
N HIS A 49 11.41 -0.32 -8.99
CA HIS A 49 11.69 0.97 -8.35
C HIS A 49 11.88 0.86 -6.83
N ALA A 50 12.73 1.71 -6.29
CA ALA A 50 12.80 2.14 -4.90
C ALA A 50 13.38 1.16 -3.85
N TYR A 51 13.60 -0.11 -4.14
CA TYR A 51 14.09 -1.11 -3.18
C TYR A 51 15.30 -1.92 -3.69
N GLY A 52 16.27 -1.24 -4.29
CA GLY A 52 17.45 -1.88 -4.85
C GLY A 52 17.25 -2.29 -6.32
N GLU A 53 17.97 -3.31 -6.75
CA GLU A 53 17.89 -3.79 -8.12
C GLU A 53 16.56 -4.48 -8.41
N PRO A 54 15.89 -4.17 -9.53
CA PRO A 54 14.71 -4.89 -9.99
C PRO A 54 15.00 -6.37 -10.20
N PRO A 55 14.04 -7.26 -9.91
CA PRO A 55 14.18 -8.68 -10.21
C PRO A 55 14.24 -8.91 -11.73
N PRO A 56 14.86 -10.02 -12.20
CA PRO A 56 14.76 -10.45 -13.58
C PRO A 56 13.31 -10.60 -14.05
N PHE A 57 13.07 -10.40 -15.36
CA PHE A 57 11.72 -10.46 -15.94
C PHE A 57 10.96 -11.72 -15.54
N GLU A 58 11.59 -12.89 -15.66
CA GLU A 58 10.97 -14.19 -15.37
C GLU A 58 10.59 -14.34 -13.88
N ALA A 59 11.31 -13.68 -12.98
CA ALA A 59 10.98 -13.67 -11.57
C ALA A 59 9.77 -12.76 -11.29
N ALA A 60 9.72 -11.59 -11.93
CA ALA A 60 8.58 -10.68 -11.85
C ALA A 60 7.32 -11.31 -12.47
N GLU A 61 7.46 -11.98 -13.62
CA GLU A 61 6.36 -12.70 -14.29
C GLU A 61 5.78 -13.78 -13.39
N ARG A 62 6.62 -14.66 -12.84
CA ARG A 62 6.16 -15.70 -11.91
C ARG A 62 5.43 -15.11 -10.71
N LEU A 63 5.92 -14.00 -10.15
CA LEU A 63 5.29 -13.38 -9.00
C LEU A 63 3.91 -12.79 -9.34
N LEU A 64 3.77 -12.10 -10.47
CA LEU A 64 2.50 -11.51 -10.90
C LEU A 64 1.47 -12.57 -11.24
N LEU A 65 1.88 -13.65 -11.92
CA LEU A 65 1.00 -14.78 -12.25
C LEU A 65 0.60 -15.58 -10.99
N GLU A 66 1.55 -15.85 -10.08
CA GLU A 66 1.22 -16.48 -8.78
C GLU A 66 0.23 -15.63 -7.97
N ALA A 67 0.38 -14.29 -7.97
CA ALA A 67 -0.57 -13.42 -7.30
C ALA A 67 -1.97 -13.53 -7.91
N LEU A 68 -2.06 -13.54 -9.24
CA LEU A 68 -3.33 -13.71 -9.96
C LEU A 68 -3.97 -15.07 -9.69
N ASP A 69 -3.17 -16.15 -9.64
CA ASP A 69 -3.63 -17.50 -9.36
C ASP A 69 -4.09 -17.69 -7.92
N ARG A 70 -3.57 -16.86 -6.99
CA ARG A 70 -4.01 -16.78 -5.59
C ARG A 70 -5.17 -15.80 -5.37
N GLY A 71 -5.86 -15.39 -6.43
CA GLY A 71 -7.05 -14.57 -6.34
C GLY A 71 -6.79 -13.07 -6.08
N VAL A 72 -5.56 -12.57 -6.23
CA VAL A 72 -5.33 -11.12 -6.25
C VAL A 72 -5.95 -10.54 -7.52
N THR A 73 -6.87 -9.59 -7.34
CA THR A 73 -7.57 -8.95 -8.47
C THR A 73 -7.22 -7.46 -8.62
N HIS A 74 -6.57 -6.82 -7.64
CA HIS A 74 -6.17 -5.42 -7.72
C HIS A 74 -4.66 -5.29 -7.82
N PHE A 75 -4.16 -4.75 -8.94
CA PHE A 75 -2.74 -4.52 -9.22
C PHE A 75 -2.48 -3.03 -9.37
N ASP A 76 -1.52 -2.51 -8.59
CA ASP A 76 -1.22 -1.09 -8.48
C ASP A 76 0.18 -0.76 -9.02
N THR A 77 0.23 0.02 -10.08
CA THR A 77 1.45 0.56 -10.69
C THR A 77 1.43 2.10 -10.76
N ALA A 78 2.39 2.72 -11.42
CA ALA A 78 2.43 4.17 -11.66
C ALA A 78 3.40 4.55 -12.78
N ALA A 79 3.14 5.67 -13.45
CA ALA A 79 4.04 6.28 -14.45
C ALA A 79 5.44 6.58 -13.89
N LEU A 80 5.52 6.94 -12.60
CA LEU A 80 6.79 7.20 -11.92
C LEU A 80 7.66 5.95 -11.76
N TYR A 81 7.08 4.76 -11.55
CA TYR A 81 7.82 3.58 -11.14
C TYR A 81 8.76 3.11 -12.25
N GLY A 82 10.07 3.18 -11.99
CA GLY A 82 11.10 2.95 -13.00
C GLY A 82 10.95 3.84 -14.24
N PHE A 83 10.35 5.03 -14.07
CA PHE A 83 10.07 5.99 -15.15
C PHE A 83 9.31 5.35 -16.34
N GLY A 84 8.30 4.54 -16.02
CA GLY A 84 7.45 3.84 -16.97
C GLY A 84 7.83 2.37 -17.21
N ALA A 85 9.01 1.92 -16.80
CA ALA A 85 9.41 0.53 -16.96
C ALA A 85 8.47 -0.44 -16.21
N ASN A 86 7.94 -0.02 -15.06
CA ASN A 86 6.99 -0.82 -14.29
C ASN A 86 5.67 -1.03 -15.04
N GLU A 87 5.10 0.02 -15.61
CA GLU A 87 3.87 -0.09 -16.42
C GLU A 87 4.07 -1.00 -17.62
N THR A 88 5.22 -0.90 -18.31
CA THR A 88 5.57 -1.77 -19.44
C THR A 88 5.67 -3.24 -19.00
N LEU A 89 6.33 -3.50 -17.86
CA LEU A 89 6.43 -4.84 -17.28
C LEU A 89 5.06 -5.42 -16.92
N VAL A 90 4.28 -4.67 -16.14
CA VAL A 90 2.95 -5.08 -15.65
C VAL A 90 2.00 -5.29 -16.84
N GLY A 91 1.99 -4.36 -17.81
CA GLY A 91 1.16 -4.47 -19.01
C GLY A 91 1.50 -5.70 -19.83
N ARG A 92 2.78 -5.96 -20.09
CA ARG A 92 3.24 -7.14 -20.85
C ARG A 92 2.76 -8.46 -20.23
N ILE A 93 2.77 -8.55 -18.89
CA ILE A 93 2.45 -9.79 -18.17
C ILE A 93 0.93 -9.92 -17.94
N LEU A 94 0.26 -8.85 -17.50
CA LEU A 94 -1.12 -8.93 -17.05
C LEU A 94 -2.16 -8.59 -18.12
N ASN A 95 -1.79 -7.98 -19.24
CA ASN A 95 -2.73 -7.66 -20.30
C ASN A 95 -3.48 -8.89 -20.87
N PRO A 96 -2.86 -10.08 -21.02
CA PRO A 96 -3.59 -11.30 -21.37
C PRO A 96 -4.70 -11.69 -20.38
N HIS A 97 -4.61 -11.21 -19.14
CA HIS A 97 -5.54 -11.49 -18.04
C HIS A 97 -6.42 -10.28 -17.69
N ARG A 98 -6.51 -9.28 -18.57
CA ARG A 98 -7.11 -7.96 -18.31
C ARG A 98 -8.54 -8.02 -17.77
N SER A 99 -9.34 -8.99 -18.19
CA SER A 99 -10.73 -9.18 -17.73
C SER A 99 -10.86 -9.71 -16.29
N ARG A 100 -9.77 -10.21 -15.70
CA ARG A 100 -9.76 -10.78 -14.35
C ARG A 100 -9.27 -9.79 -13.29
N ILE A 101 -8.81 -8.60 -13.69
CA ILE A 101 -8.11 -7.67 -12.81
C ILE A 101 -8.70 -6.27 -12.83
N VAL A 102 -8.52 -5.55 -11.73
CA VAL A 102 -8.66 -4.11 -11.61
C VAL A 102 -7.25 -3.52 -11.64
N LEU A 103 -6.91 -2.89 -12.76
CA LEU A 103 -5.60 -2.30 -13.00
C LEU A 103 -5.60 -0.83 -12.60
N ALA A 104 -4.75 -0.49 -11.63
CA ALA A 104 -4.56 0.89 -11.22
C ALA A 104 -3.22 1.44 -11.71
N SER A 105 -3.21 2.68 -12.16
CA SER A 105 -2.00 3.46 -12.41
C SER A 105 -2.15 4.89 -11.91
N LYS A 106 -1.06 5.67 -11.96
CA LYS A 106 -0.99 7.00 -11.37
C LYS A 106 -0.26 7.96 -12.32
N GLY A 107 -0.79 9.18 -12.46
CA GLY A 107 -0.17 10.29 -13.19
C GLY A 107 -0.07 11.56 -12.35
N GLY A 108 0.30 12.68 -12.98
CA GLY A 108 0.58 13.94 -12.29
C GLY A 108 1.92 13.94 -11.53
N MET A 109 2.64 12.82 -11.54
CA MET A 109 4.04 12.70 -11.13
C MET A 109 4.71 11.63 -11.99
N ALA A 110 5.71 12.02 -12.75
CA ALA A 110 6.38 11.15 -13.71
C ALA A 110 7.87 11.50 -13.86
N GLY A 111 8.62 10.67 -14.57
CA GLY A 111 9.96 11.00 -15.05
C GLY A 111 9.89 11.97 -16.23
N VAL A 112 10.64 13.04 -16.16
CA VAL A 112 10.79 14.02 -17.25
C VAL A 112 12.25 14.06 -17.67
N THR A 113 12.50 13.90 -18.96
CA THR A 113 13.85 14.02 -19.53
C THR A 113 14.18 15.50 -19.72
N PHE A 114 15.30 15.92 -19.15
CA PHE A 114 15.83 17.28 -19.27
C PHE A 114 16.78 17.39 -20.47
N PRO A 115 17.11 18.63 -20.91
CA PRO A 115 18.01 18.84 -22.05
C PRO A 115 19.42 18.25 -21.87
N ASP A 116 19.87 18.05 -20.63
CA ASP A 116 21.15 17.40 -20.29
C ASP A 116 21.09 15.87 -20.36
N GLY A 117 19.96 15.30 -20.79
CA GLY A 117 19.71 13.85 -20.86
C GLY A 117 19.33 13.21 -19.51
N SER A 118 19.36 13.94 -18.41
CA SER A 118 18.94 13.43 -17.11
C SER A 118 17.43 13.23 -17.05
N VAL A 119 16.97 12.16 -16.36
CA VAL A 119 15.55 11.96 -16.06
C VAL A 119 15.32 12.25 -14.60
N LYS A 120 14.42 13.18 -14.30
CA LYS A 120 14.09 13.58 -12.92
C LYS A 120 12.60 13.42 -12.69
N ARG A 121 12.27 13.09 -11.44
CA ARG A 121 10.89 13.07 -10.96
C ARG A 121 10.34 14.50 -10.91
N VAL A 122 9.19 14.71 -11.52
CA VAL A 122 8.48 15.99 -11.53
C VAL A 122 7.02 15.76 -11.11
N ILE A 123 6.50 16.60 -10.22
CA ILE A 123 5.07 16.70 -9.93
C ILE A 123 4.52 17.80 -10.83
N ASP A 124 3.50 17.48 -11.64
CA ASP A 124 2.87 18.42 -12.56
C ASP A 124 1.36 18.09 -12.63
N GLY A 125 0.57 18.86 -11.88
CA GLY A 125 -0.88 18.71 -11.79
C GLY A 125 -1.66 19.44 -12.87
N ARG A 126 -1.00 20.06 -13.85
CA ARG A 126 -1.68 20.78 -14.93
C ARG A 126 -2.45 19.85 -15.85
N PRO A 127 -3.60 20.28 -16.37
CA PRO A 127 -4.47 19.46 -17.23
C PRO A 127 -3.74 18.77 -18.38
N GLU A 128 -2.83 19.46 -19.08
CA GLU A 128 -2.10 18.92 -20.22
C GLU A 128 -1.11 17.81 -19.80
N ALA A 129 -0.49 17.97 -18.63
CA ALA A 129 0.44 16.98 -18.07
C ALA A 129 -0.31 15.70 -17.65
N ILE A 130 -1.45 15.85 -16.96
CA ILE A 130 -2.31 14.73 -16.56
C ILE A 130 -2.78 13.94 -17.78
N ARG A 131 -3.30 14.62 -18.81
CA ARG A 131 -3.74 13.98 -20.05
C ARG A 131 -2.60 13.21 -20.71
N ARG A 132 -1.44 13.85 -20.89
CA ARG A 132 -0.24 13.24 -21.51
C ARG A 132 0.22 12.02 -20.68
N ASN A 133 0.31 12.14 -19.36
CA ASN A 133 0.71 11.02 -18.50
C ASN A 133 -0.24 9.82 -18.66
N CYS A 134 -1.56 10.05 -18.74
CA CYS A 134 -2.53 8.97 -18.93
C CYS A 134 -2.35 8.28 -20.30
N GLU A 135 -2.17 9.05 -21.37
CA GLU A 135 -1.96 8.50 -22.72
C GLU A 135 -0.66 7.69 -22.81
N ASP A 136 0.39 8.18 -22.13
CA ASP A 136 1.66 7.46 -22.02
C ASP A 136 1.51 6.16 -21.22
N SER A 137 0.74 6.18 -20.12
CA SER A 137 0.45 5.01 -19.30
C SER A 137 -0.33 3.96 -20.08
N LEU A 138 -1.37 4.35 -20.82
CA LEU A 138 -2.15 3.44 -21.69
C LEU A 138 -1.25 2.73 -22.71
N ARG A 139 -0.33 3.48 -23.35
CA ARG A 139 0.62 2.90 -24.31
C ARG A 139 1.56 1.91 -23.66
N ARG A 140 2.14 2.23 -22.49
CA ARG A 140 3.06 1.34 -21.77
C ARG A 140 2.37 0.10 -21.22
N LEU A 141 1.14 0.25 -20.73
CA LEU A 141 0.33 -0.86 -20.24
C LEU A 141 -0.24 -1.73 -21.37
N GLY A 142 -0.24 -1.26 -22.62
CA GLY A 142 -0.82 -1.98 -23.77
C GLY A 142 -2.33 -2.17 -23.66
N THR A 143 -3.05 -1.22 -23.08
CA THR A 143 -4.50 -1.27 -22.87
C THR A 143 -5.15 0.06 -23.27
N ASP A 144 -6.40 0.01 -23.70
CA ASP A 144 -7.16 1.21 -24.05
C ASP A 144 -7.81 1.87 -22.82
N VAL A 145 -7.91 1.15 -21.70
CA VAL A 145 -8.63 1.63 -20.50
C VAL A 145 -7.88 1.23 -19.23
N ILE A 146 -7.65 2.21 -18.34
CA ILE A 146 -7.21 2.01 -16.95
C ILE A 146 -8.45 1.99 -16.06
N ASP A 147 -8.58 1.00 -15.16
CA ASP A 147 -9.75 0.91 -14.29
C ASP A 147 -9.74 2.00 -13.22
N LEU A 148 -8.61 2.23 -12.56
CA LEU A 148 -8.47 3.21 -11.50
C LEU A 148 -7.24 4.07 -11.75
N TYR A 149 -7.44 5.37 -11.94
CA TYR A 149 -6.35 6.29 -12.22
C TYR A 149 -6.21 7.31 -11.11
N TYR A 150 -5.02 7.34 -10.48
CA TYR A 150 -4.75 8.23 -9.36
C TYR A 150 -4.04 9.51 -9.80
N LEU A 151 -4.37 10.64 -9.16
CA LEU A 151 -3.44 11.74 -9.04
C LEU A 151 -2.38 11.35 -7.99
N HIS A 152 -1.15 11.08 -8.43
CA HIS A 152 -0.09 10.48 -7.61
C HIS A 152 0.36 11.39 -6.47
N ARG A 153 0.44 12.70 -6.73
CA ARG A 153 0.62 13.77 -5.76
C ARG A 153 -0.14 15.00 -6.23
N TRP A 154 -0.70 15.73 -5.30
CA TRP A 154 -1.27 17.03 -5.61
C TRP A 154 -0.15 18.07 -5.82
N ASP A 155 -0.11 18.67 -7.01
CA ASP A 155 0.71 19.85 -7.30
C ASP A 155 0.04 21.06 -6.64
N LYS A 156 0.61 21.53 -5.54
CA LYS A 156 0.04 22.63 -4.74
C LYS A 156 0.03 23.97 -5.47
N SER A 157 0.71 24.06 -6.63
CA SER A 157 0.66 25.24 -7.53
C SER A 157 -0.55 25.25 -8.46
N VAL A 158 -1.29 24.12 -8.54
CA VAL A 158 -2.49 23.95 -9.36
C VAL A 158 -3.67 23.65 -8.45
N PRO A 159 -4.81 24.35 -8.57
CA PRO A 159 -6.02 23.99 -7.82
C PRO A 159 -6.37 22.51 -8.00
N ILE A 160 -6.72 21.82 -6.91
CA ILE A 160 -7.07 20.40 -6.97
C ILE A 160 -8.25 20.17 -7.92
N GLU A 161 -9.16 21.14 -7.98
CA GLU A 161 -10.33 21.14 -8.84
C GLU A 161 -9.96 21.07 -10.33
N ASP A 162 -8.92 21.78 -10.75
CA ASP A 162 -8.44 21.78 -12.14
C ASP A 162 -7.82 20.44 -12.51
N SER A 163 -7.01 19.87 -11.59
CA SER A 163 -6.41 18.55 -11.79
C SER A 163 -7.49 17.46 -11.88
N VAL A 164 -8.48 17.46 -10.97
CA VAL A 164 -9.59 16.50 -10.98
C VAL A 164 -10.48 16.72 -12.20
N GLY A 165 -10.76 17.98 -12.59
CA GLY A 165 -11.48 18.30 -13.81
C GLY A 165 -10.79 17.73 -15.08
N ALA A 166 -9.45 17.73 -15.11
CA ALA A 166 -8.71 17.09 -16.20
C ALA A 166 -8.87 15.56 -16.18
N MET A 167 -8.83 14.95 -15.01
CA MET A 167 -9.05 13.51 -14.85
C MET A 167 -10.48 13.10 -15.22
N THR A 168 -11.49 13.93 -14.92
CA THR A 168 -12.88 13.70 -15.31
C THR A 168 -13.02 13.60 -16.84
N ARG A 169 -12.31 14.46 -17.59
CA ARG A 169 -12.29 14.38 -19.06
C ARG A 169 -11.68 13.08 -19.58
N LEU A 170 -10.82 12.40 -18.82
CA LEU A 170 -10.32 11.07 -19.19
C LEU A 170 -11.39 9.98 -19.04
N ILE A 171 -12.30 10.12 -18.06
CA ILE A 171 -13.47 9.24 -17.93
C ILE A 171 -14.44 9.47 -19.12
N GLU A 172 -14.75 10.73 -19.42
CA GLU A 172 -15.61 11.09 -20.54
C GLU A 172 -15.07 10.58 -21.89
N ALA A 173 -13.74 10.56 -22.03
CA ALA A 173 -13.04 10.00 -23.19
C ALA A 173 -12.94 8.46 -23.18
N GLY A 174 -13.47 7.77 -22.17
CA GLY A 174 -13.42 6.31 -22.03
C GLY A 174 -12.04 5.74 -21.73
N LYS A 175 -11.06 6.56 -21.37
CA LYS A 175 -9.67 6.15 -21.08
C LYS A 175 -9.47 5.65 -19.66
N VAL A 176 -10.33 6.05 -18.74
CA VAL A 176 -10.29 5.75 -17.31
C VAL A 176 -11.69 5.42 -16.83
N ARG A 177 -11.85 4.46 -15.92
CA ARG A 177 -13.16 4.06 -15.39
C ARG A 177 -13.49 4.71 -14.04
N ALA A 178 -12.48 4.95 -13.20
CA ALA A 178 -12.64 5.56 -11.89
C ALA A 178 -11.42 6.40 -11.49
N LEU A 179 -11.64 7.43 -10.66
CA LEU A 179 -10.61 8.33 -10.19
C LEU A 179 -10.17 8.00 -8.77
N GLY A 180 -8.89 8.18 -8.51
CA GLY A 180 -8.30 8.12 -7.18
C GLY A 180 -7.41 9.32 -6.89
N LEU A 181 -7.15 9.53 -5.60
CA LEU A 181 -6.17 10.50 -5.11
C LEU A 181 -5.11 9.79 -4.25
N SER A 182 -3.94 10.39 -4.09
CA SER A 182 -2.89 9.84 -3.24
C SER A 182 -2.28 10.92 -2.34
N GLU A 183 -2.13 10.58 -1.04
CA GLU A 183 -1.46 11.40 -0.03
C GLU A 183 -2.06 12.82 0.11
N VAL A 184 -3.39 12.92 0.14
CA VAL A 184 -4.11 14.16 0.40
C VAL A 184 -4.88 14.10 1.72
N SER A 185 -5.17 15.28 2.30
CA SER A 185 -5.94 15.45 3.52
C SER A 185 -7.45 15.23 3.29
N ALA A 186 -8.20 15.07 4.39
CA ALA A 186 -9.65 15.02 4.37
C ALA A 186 -10.29 16.25 3.71
N ALA A 187 -9.72 17.44 3.94
CA ALA A 187 -10.20 18.68 3.35
C ALA A 187 -10.02 18.68 1.82
N THR A 188 -8.85 18.28 1.34
CA THR A 188 -8.57 18.21 -0.10
C THR A 188 -9.37 17.10 -0.77
N LEU A 189 -9.55 15.93 -0.10
CA LEU A 189 -10.41 14.87 -0.61
C LEU A 189 -11.86 15.35 -0.83
N ARG A 190 -12.44 16.09 0.13
CA ARG A 190 -13.80 16.63 0.00
C ARG A 190 -13.93 17.62 -1.16
N ARG A 191 -12.96 18.52 -1.33
CA ARG A 191 -12.91 19.46 -2.45
C ARG A 191 -12.86 18.73 -3.81
N ALA A 192 -11.98 17.76 -3.92
CA ALA A 192 -11.83 16.94 -5.12
C ALA A 192 -13.09 16.13 -5.44
N HIS A 193 -13.68 15.50 -4.40
CA HIS A 193 -14.90 14.69 -4.53
C HIS A 193 -16.12 15.52 -4.97
N ALA A 194 -16.14 16.81 -4.62
CA ALA A 194 -17.21 17.73 -5.07
C ALA A 194 -17.13 18.04 -6.58
N VAL A 195 -15.95 17.90 -7.21
CA VAL A 195 -15.78 18.06 -8.68
C VAL A 195 -16.25 16.81 -9.41
N HIS A 196 -15.79 15.64 -8.93
CA HIS A 196 -16.15 14.33 -9.48
C HIS A 196 -16.00 13.27 -8.38
N PRO A 197 -16.89 12.27 -8.28
CA PRO A 197 -16.77 11.20 -7.31
C PRO A 197 -15.40 10.52 -7.37
N ILE A 198 -14.69 10.52 -6.24
CA ILE A 198 -13.42 9.82 -6.04
C ILE A 198 -13.74 8.41 -5.56
N ALA A 199 -13.19 7.39 -6.24
CA ALA A 199 -13.43 5.97 -5.91
C ALA A 199 -12.49 5.46 -4.83
N ALA A 200 -11.25 5.98 -4.79
CA ALA A 200 -10.23 5.56 -3.82
C ALA A 200 -9.32 6.70 -3.39
N LEU A 201 -8.91 6.67 -2.13
CA LEU A 201 -7.77 7.43 -1.62
C LEU A 201 -6.65 6.45 -1.25
N GLN A 202 -5.45 6.66 -1.78
CA GLN A 202 -4.27 5.85 -1.46
C GLN A 202 -3.30 6.64 -0.57
N SER A 203 -3.06 6.16 0.65
CA SER A 203 -2.11 6.76 1.60
C SER A 203 -1.35 5.71 2.40
N GLU A 204 -0.19 6.10 2.96
CA GLU A 204 0.57 5.22 3.85
C GLU A 204 -0.23 4.90 5.11
N TYR A 205 -0.48 3.61 5.35
CA TYR A 205 -1.16 3.17 6.55
C TYR A 205 -0.65 1.81 7.03
N SER A 206 -0.27 1.75 8.29
CA SER A 206 0.24 0.55 8.97
C SER A 206 0.18 0.76 10.47
N LEU A 207 0.49 -0.26 11.27
CA LEU A 207 0.70 -0.12 12.72
C LEU A 207 1.72 1.00 13.06
N TRP A 208 2.70 1.22 12.20
CA TRP A 208 3.76 2.23 12.38
C TRP A 208 3.38 3.64 11.92
N THR A 209 2.45 3.76 10.97
CA THR A 209 1.98 5.04 10.42
C THR A 209 0.47 5.08 10.47
N ARG A 210 -0.10 5.83 11.42
CA ARG A 210 -1.55 5.92 11.63
C ARG A 210 -2.12 7.33 11.39
N ASN A 211 -1.39 8.17 10.67
CA ASN A 211 -1.86 9.50 10.27
C ASN A 211 -3.26 9.51 9.64
N PRO A 212 -3.67 8.51 8.83
CA PRO A 212 -5.03 8.46 8.28
C PRO A 212 -6.15 8.42 9.34
N GLU A 213 -5.86 7.96 10.56
CA GLU A 213 -6.83 7.90 11.68
C GLU A 213 -7.20 9.30 12.21
N ILE A 214 -6.42 10.35 11.89
CA ILE A 214 -6.69 11.72 12.37
C ILE A 214 -7.99 12.25 11.77
N ALA A 215 -8.18 12.13 10.44
CA ALA A 215 -9.39 12.64 9.79
C ALA A 215 -9.74 11.91 8.48
N VAL A 216 -8.76 11.51 7.66
CA VAL A 216 -9.03 11.11 6.28
C VAL A 216 -9.75 9.77 6.15
N LEU A 217 -9.55 8.81 7.07
CA LEU A 217 -10.33 7.57 7.09
C LEU A 217 -11.83 7.83 7.32
N GLN A 218 -12.15 8.75 8.23
CA GLN A 218 -13.55 9.14 8.46
C GLN A 218 -14.13 9.81 7.21
N ALA A 219 -13.39 10.73 6.60
CA ALA A 219 -13.83 11.38 5.36
C ALA A 219 -14.08 10.37 4.22
N CYS A 220 -13.22 9.35 4.08
CA CYS A 220 -13.42 8.27 3.12
C CYS A 220 -14.74 7.55 3.35
N ARG A 221 -15.06 7.17 4.60
CA ARG A 221 -16.31 6.48 4.95
C ARG A 221 -17.54 7.33 4.66
N GLU A 222 -17.50 8.61 5.03
CA GLU A 222 -18.61 9.55 4.79
C GLU A 222 -18.90 9.77 3.31
N LEU A 223 -17.86 9.70 2.45
CA LEU A 223 -17.97 9.90 1.02
C LEU A 223 -18.11 8.60 0.21
N GLY A 224 -18.05 7.42 0.86
CA GLY A 224 -18.07 6.14 0.18
C GLY A 224 -16.81 5.86 -0.65
N VAL A 225 -15.67 6.44 -0.24
CA VAL A 225 -14.34 6.30 -0.88
C VAL A 225 -13.59 5.14 -0.24
N ALA A 226 -13.05 4.22 -1.05
CA ALA A 226 -12.17 3.17 -0.55
C ALA A 226 -10.82 3.74 -0.08
N PHE A 227 -10.29 3.20 1.01
CA PHE A 227 -8.96 3.56 1.48
C PHE A 227 -7.93 2.49 1.10
N VAL A 228 -7.04 2.80 0.17
CA VAL A 228 -5.98 1.90 -0.28
C VAL A 228 -4.71 2.18 0.51
N ALA A 229 -4.30 1.20 1.34
CA ALA A 229 -3.15 1.33 2.22
C ALA A 229 -1.86 0.89 1.53
N PHE A 230 -0.98 1.84 1.16
CA PHE A 230 0.35 1.49 0.69
C PHE A 230 1.36 1.38 1.84
N SER A 231 2.48 0.70 1.61
CA SER A 231 3.47 0.33 2.64
C SER A 231 2.85 -0.31 3.89
N PRO A 232 1.91 -1.25 3.75
CA PRO A 232 1.16 -1.80 4.89
C PRO A 232 2.05 -2.61 5.84
N VAL A 233 3.20 -3.10 5.36
CA VAL A 233 4.25 -3.80 6.13
C VAL A 233 5.38 -2.84 6.51
N ALA A 234 5.10 -1.53 6.54
CA ALA A 234 6.03 -0.47 6.95
C ALA A 234 7.39 -0.55 6.22
N ARG A 235 7.38 -0.70 4.89
CA ARG A 235 8.59 -0.78 4.04
C ARG A 235 9.54 -1.92 4.42
N GLY A 236 8.99 -3.05 4.90
CA GLY A 236 9.73 -4.22 5.34
C GLY A 236 10.14 -4.19 6.82
N TYR A 237 9.74 -3.18 7.59
CA TYR A 237 9.96 -3.14 9.03
C TYR A 237 9.27 -4.33 9.74
N PHE A 238 8.05 -4.69 9.32
CA PHE A 238 7.32 -5.86 9.82
C PHE A 238 7.60 -7.15 9.04
N ALA A 239 8.71 -7.23 8.31
CA ALA A 239 9.09 -8.50 7.65
C ALA A 239 9.56 -9.55 8.68
N ASP A 240 9.62 -10.81 8.24
CA ASP A 240 10.03 -11.97 9.07
C ASP A 240 11.44 -11.83 9.66
N LYS A 241 12.36 -11.17 8.95
CA LYS A 241 13.71 -10.87 9.42
C LYS A 241 13.90 -9.37 9.62
N PRO A 242 14.62 -8.95 10.69
CA PRO A 242 15.01 -7.57 10.84
C PRO A 242 15.81 -7.10 9.61
N LEU A 243 15.48 -5.90 9.15
CA LEU A 243 16.18 -5.29 8.04
C LEU A 243 17.61 -4.93 8.45
N ASP A 244 18.60 -5.42 7.70
CA ASP A 244 19.97 -4.92 7.79
C ASP A 244 20.11 -3.66 6.93
N THR A 245 20.09 -2.50 7.58
CA THR A 245 20.20 -1.21 6.88
C THR A 245 21.57 -0.96 6.29
N SER A 246 22.62 -1.67 6.75
CA SER A 246 23.98 -1.56 6.21
C SER A 246 24.14 -2.26 4.85
N ALA A 247 23.30 -3.27 4.60
CA ALA A 247 23.28 -4.04 3.35
C ALA A 247 22.39 -3.44 2.25
N LEU A 248 21.70 -2.31 2.51
CA LEU A 248 20.82 -1.68 1.53
C LEU A 248 21.60 -1.18 0.30
N GLN A 249 21.12 -1.55 -0.88
CA GLN A 249 21.73 -1.19 -2.15
C GLN A 249 21.60 0.32 -2.45
N PRO A 250 22.49 0.89 -3.27
CA PRO A 250 22.31 2.23 -3.81
C PRO A 250 20.93 2.38 -4.47
N GLY A 251 20.25 3.51 -4.23
CA GLY A 251 18.90 3.74 -4.75
C GLY A 251 17.76 3.19 -3.90
N ASP A 252 18.05 2.40 -2.86
CA ASP A 252 17.02 1.99 -1.90
C ASP A 252 16.57 3.20 -1.08
N LEU A 253 15.26 3.49 -1.12
CA LEU A 253 14.66 4.66 -0.48
C LEU A 253 14.84 4.66 1.06
N ARG A 254 15.06 3.49 1.67
CA ARG A 254 15.26 3.37 3.12
C ARG A 254 16.60 3.93 3.59
N ARG A 255 17.60 4.01 2.70
CA ARG A 255 18.91 4.62 3.01
C ARG A 255 18.83 6.08 3.42
N THR A 256 17.82 6.80 2.93
CA THR A 256 17.60 8.23 3.22
C THR A 256 16.36 8.48 4.06
N ASN A 257 15.61 7.43 4.39
CA ASN A 257 14.40 7.56 5.20
C ASN A 257 14.76 7.70 6.68
N PRO A 258 14.33 8.77 7.35
CA PRO A 258 14.71 9.07 8.73
C PRO A 258 14.41 7.96 9.75
N ARG A 259 13.40 7.11 9.47
CA ARG A 259 13.02 6.00 10.35
C ARG A 259 13.99 4.82 10.35
N PHE A 260 14.87 4.76 9.34
CA PHE A 260 15.83 3.66 9.14
C PHE A 260 17.28 4.07 9.38
N ILE A 261 17.55 5.23 10.00
CA ILE A 261 18.88 5.80 10.12
C ILE A 261 19.24 6.06 11.58
N GLY A 262 20.49 5.76 11.93
CA GLY A 262 21.13 6.13 13.21
C GLY A 262 20.35 5.68 14.44
N ASP A 263 20.34 6.52 15.48
CA ASP A 263 19.68 6.22 16.76
C ASP A 263 18.16 6.03 16.64
N THR A 264 17.56 6.67 15.65
CA THR A 264 16.13 6.47 15.34
C THR A 264 15.86 5.02 14.95
N TRP A 265 16.71 4.43 14.11
CA TRP A 265 16.60 3.02 13.73
C TRP A 265 16.79 2.08 14.91
N GLN A 266 17.77 2.34 15.79
CA GLN A 266 18.02 1.51 16.97
C GLN A 266 16.78 1.45 17.89
N ARG A 267 16.17 2.59 18.19
CA ARG A 267 14.92 2.65 18.98
C ARG A 267 13.74 1.95 18.28
N ASN A 268 13.68 2.00 16.98
CA ASN A 268 12.67 1.28 16.21
C ASN A 268 12.90 -0.24 16.26
N LEU A 269 14.15 -0.72 16.27
CA LEU A 269 14.48 -2.15 16.43
C LEU A 269 14.04 -2.72 17.78
N GLU A 270 14.15 -1.95 18.87
CA GLU A 270 13.69 -2.37 20.20
C GLU A 270 12.17 -2.64 20.21
N ARG A 271 11.39 -1.75 19.57
CA ARG A 271 9.94 -1.94 19.42
C ARG A 271 9.60 -3.12 18.51
N LEU A 272 10.38 -3.32 17.46
CA LEU A 272 10.21 -4.47 16.57
C LEU A 272 10.41 -5.78 17.32
N ALA A 273 11.37 -5.87 18.22
CA ALA A 273 11.59 -7.07 19.03
C ALA A 273 10.39 -7.40 19.91
N GLN A 274 9.77 -6.40 20.55
CA GLN A 274 8.55 -6.57 21.34
C GLN A 274 7.36 -7.01 20.45
N PHE A 275 7.19 -6.37 19.30
CA PHE A 275 6.16 -6.75 18.33
C PHE A 275 6.30 -8.19 17.86
N ARG A 276 7.53 -8.65 17.55
CA ARG A 276 7.80 -10.03 17.13
C ARG A 276 7.46 -11.05 18.20
N ALA A 277 7.77 -10.77 19.47
CA ALA A 277 7.40 -11.63 20.58
C ALA A 277 5.87 -11.78 20.69
N LEU A 278 5.13 -10.68 20.59
CA LEU A 278 3.66 -10.68 20.58
C LEU A 278 3.08 -11.48 19.40
N VAL A 279 3.63 -11.32 18.20
CA VAL A 279 3.17 -12.00 17.00
C VAL A 279 3.48 -13.49 17.03
N GLN A 280 4.61 -13.89 17.60
CA GLN A 280 4.97 -15.29 17.81
C GLN A 280 3.93 -16.02 18.69
N GLU A 281 3.43 -15.35 19.73
CA GLU A 281 2.32 -15.89 20.54
C GLU A 281 0.99 -15.97 19.78
N ALA A 282 0.81 -15.16 18.73
CA ALA A 282 -0.36 -15.22 17.86
C ALA A 282 -0.28 -16.34 16.80
N GLY A 283 0.88 -17.01 16.67
CA GLY A 283 1.07 -18.15 15.78
C GLY A 283 1.14 -17.82 14.29
N CYS A 284 1.42 -16.57 13.91
CA CYS A 284 1.50 -16.15 12.51
C CYS A 284 2.78 -15.33 12.20
N GLY A 285 3.01 -15.03 10.93
CA GLY A 285 4.12 -14.18 10.51
C GLY A 285 3.88 -12.69 10.80
N PRO A 286 4.94 -11.89 11.03
CA PRO A 286 4.79 -10.46 11.35
C PRO A 286 4.12 -9.64 10.25
N ALA A 287 4.40 -9.93 8.98
CA ALA A 287 3.75 -9.26 7.85
C ALA A 287 2.27 -9.64 7.76
N ALA A 288 1.94 -10.91 7.91
CA ALA A 288 0.56 -11.39 7.92
C ALA A 288 -0.24 -10.77 9.07
N PHE A 289 0.33 -10.68 10.29
CA PHE A 289 -0.30 -9.99 11.41
C PHE A 289 -0.58 -8.51 11.10
N ALA A 290 0.41 -7.77 10.58
CA ALA A 290 0.27 -6.36 10.25
C ALA A 290 -0.81 -6.12 9.18
N LEU A 291 -0.91 -7.01 8.19
CA LEU A 291 -1.96 -6.97 7.17
C LEU A 291 -3.34 -7.32 7.74
N ALA A 292 -3.44 -8.36 8.59
CA ALA A 292 -4.68 -8.71 9.27
C ALA A 292 -5.18 -7.57 10.17
N TRP A 293 -4.27 -6.87 10.84
CA TRP A 293 -4.62 -5.65 11.59
C TRP A 293 -5.25 -4.58 10.70
N LEU A 294 -4.69 -4.31 9.52
CA LEU A 294 -5.27 -3.38 8.54
C LEU A 294 -6.64 -3.84 8.05
N LEU A 295 -6.78 -5.12 7.74
CA LEU A 295 -8.06 -5.70 7.31
C LEU A 295 -9.14 -5.55 8.37
N ALA A 296 -8.79 -5.58 9.65
CA ALA A 296 -9.69 -5.37 10.77
C ALA A 296 -10.11 -3.90 10.97
N ARG A 297 -9.50 -2.93 10.29
CA ARG A 297 -9.88 -1.50 10.39
C ARG A 297 -11.18 -1.16 9.67
N GLY A 298 -11.64 -1.99 8.75
CA GLY A 298 -12.92 -1.83 8.05
C GLY A 298 -12.93 -2.48 6.67
N PRO A 299 -14.11 -2.74 6.11
CA PRO A 299 -14.25 -3.29 4.76
C PRO A 299 -13.83 -2.29 3.66
N ASP A 300 -13.68 -1.03 4.02
CA ASP A 300 -13.25 0.08 3.18
C ASP A 300 -11.71 0.18 3.05
N VAL A 301 -10.93 -0.57 3.86
CA VAL A 301 -9.45 -0.52 3.88
C VAL A 301 -8.86 -1.66 3.07
N ILE A 302 -8.10 -1.37 2.02
CA ILE A 302 -7.51 -2.36 1.10
C ILE A 302 -5.99 -2.22 1.11
N PRO A 303 -5.24 -3.09 1.82
CA PRO A 303 -3.79 -3.08 1.78
C PRO A 303 -3.25 -3.58 0.44
N ILE A 304 -2.17 -2.94 -0.04
CA ILE A 304 -1.45 -3.28 -1.27
C ILE A 304 0.04 -3.55 -0.98
N PRO A 305 0.38 -4.62 -0.23
CA PRO A 305 1.77 -4.96 0.00
C PRO A 305 2.50 -5.23 -1.31
N GLY A 306 3.72 -4.68 -1.45
CA GLY A 306 4.62 -4.98 -2.56
C GLY A 306 5.70 -5.97 -2.12
N THR A 307 6.08 -6.89 -3.00
CA THR A 307 7.16 -7.85 -2.75
C THR A 307 7.81 -8.30 -4.06
N THR A 308 9.02 -8.87 -3.97
CA THR A 308 9.73 -9.59 -5.04
C THR A 308 9.89 -11.08 -4.70
N SER A 309 9.39 -11.53 -3.53
CA SER A 309 9.52 -12.89 -3.02
C SER A 309 8.17 -13.62 -3.07
N LEU A 310 8.13 -14.81 -3.65
CA LEU A 310 6.95 -15.68 -3.64
C LEU A 310 6.56 -16.10 -2.21
N ALA A 311 7.53 -16.33 -1.33
CA ALA A 311 7.24 -16.66 0.07
C ALA A 311 6.52 -15.51 0.78
N HIS A 312 6.99 -14.26 0.60
CA HIS A 312 6.32 -13.08 1.16
C HIS A 312 4.95 -12.83 0.51
N LEU A 313 4.78 -13.12 -0.79
CA LEU A 313 3.47 -13.05 -1.44
C LEU A 313 2.47 -13.99 -0.75
N ARG A 314 2.87 -15.23 -0.51
CA ARG A 314 2.04 -16.24 0.16
C ARG A 314 1.70 -15.81 1.59
N GLU A 315 2.68 -15.33 2.36
CA GLU A 315 2.45 -14.78 3.69
C GLU A 315 1.47 -13.59 3.65
N ASN A 316 1.63 -12.68 2.71
CA ASN A 316 0.73 -11.53 2.56
C ASN A 316 -0.71 -11.99 2.27
N VAL A 317 -0.90 -12.95 1.37
CA VAL A 317 -2.21 -13.49 1.01
C VAL A 317 -2.87 -14.20 2.21
N SER A 318 -2.12 -14.98 2.98
CA SER A 318 -2.64 -15.72 4.13
C SER A 318 -3.24 -14.81 5.21
N ALA A 319 -2.84 -13.53 5.26
CA ALA A 319 -3.36 -12.56 6.22
C ALA A 319 -4.89 -12.41 6.17
N ALA A 320 -5.51 -12.64 5.02
CA ALA A 320 -6.97 -12.53 4.85
C ALA A 320 -7.76 -13.61 5.59
N GLY A 321 -7.14 -14.76 5.86
CA GLY A 321 -7.74 -15.87 6.63
C GLY A 321 -7.49 -15.82 8.12
N LEU A 322 -6.57 -14.98 8.60
CA LEU A 322 -6.20 -14.96 10.00
C LEU A 322 -7.36 -14.52 10.90
N ARG A 323 -7.57 -15.25 11.98
CA ARG A 323 -8.52 -14.92 13.06
C ARG A 323 -7.74 -14.55 14.30
N ILE A 324 -7.49 -13.25 14.49
CA ILE A 324 -6.70 -12.70 15.59
C ILE A 324 -7.65 -12.00 16.56
N ALA A 325 -7.53 -12.31 17.86
CA ALA A 325 -8.34 -11.68 18.89
C ALA A 325 -8.08 -10.16 18.94
N PRO A 326 -9.13 -9.33 19.07
CA PRO A 326 -9.02 -7.87 19.09
C PRO A 326 -7.99 -7.35 20.09
N GLU A 327 -7.88 -7.97 21.26
CA GLU A 327 -6.96 -7.60 22.32
C GLU A 327 -5.49 -7.71 21.91
N ARG A 328 -5.16 -8.64 21.00
CA ARG A 328 -3.81 -8.74 20.42
C ARG A 328 -3.51 -7.62 19.45
N PHE A 329 -4.51 -7.18 18.68
CA PHE A 329 -4.37 -6.00 17.83
C PHE A 329 -4.18 -4.73 18.66
N ASP A 330 -4.90 -4.59 19.77
CA ASP A 330 -4.78 -3.46 20.67
C ASP A 330 -3.40 -3.46 21.36
N ALA A 331 -2.92 -4.60 21.80
CA ALA A 331 -1.59 -4.76 22.38
C ALA A 331 -0.49 -4.40 21.36
N ALA A 332 -0.61 -4.87 20.11
CA ALA A 332 0.34 -4.50 19.04
C ALA A 332 0.29 -3.00 18.73
N GLN A 333 -0.89 -2.40 18.70
CA GLN A 333 -1.07 -0.97 18.47
C GLN A 333 -0.46 -0.11 19.58
N ALA A 334 -0.53 -0.57 20.83
CA ALA A 334 0.07 0.10 21.99
C ALA A 334 1.60 0.16 21.94
N LEU A 335 2.26 -0.76 21.21
CA LEU A 335 3.72 -0.72 20.99
C LEU A 335 4.14 0.45 20.08
N PHE A 336 3.22 1.02 19.31
CA PHE A 336 3.49 2.10 18.35
C PHE A 336 2.62 3.33 18.61
N PRO A 337 2.72 3.97 19.80
CA PRO A 337 2.00 5.21 20.07
C PRO A 337 2.49 6.29 19.11
N GLN A 338 1.58 6.98 18.44
CA GLN A 338 1.95 7.88 17.34
C GLN A 338 2.72 9.12 17.79
N ALA A 339 2.57 9.54 19.05
CA ALA A 339 3.39 10.58 19.64
C ALA A 339 4.88 10.18 19.78
N ASP A 340 5.16 8.86 19.86
CA ASP A 340 6.50 8.32 20.10
C ASP A 340 7.08 7.57 18.89
N VAL A 341 6.41 7.56 17.75
CA VAL A 341 6.96 6.96 16.52
C VAL A 341 8.24 7.71 16.14
N CYS A 342 9.36 6.98 16.18
CA CYS A 342 10.66 7.58 15.91
C CYS A 342 10.85 7.93 14.44
N GLY A 343 11.04 9.21 14.16
CA GLY A 343 11.35 9.77 12.86
C GLY A 343 10.13 10.08 11.95
N PRO A 344 10.24 11.10 11.12
CA PRO A 344 9.22 11.46 10.14
C PRO A 344 9.10 10.38 9.06
N ARG A 345 7.95 10.33 8.40
CA ARG A 345 7.63 9.36 7.33
C ARG A 345 8.55 9.48 6.12
N TYR A 346 8.96 10.71 5.81
CA TYR A 346 9.77 11.06 4.65
C TYR A 346 10.90 12.02 5.02
N PRO A 347 11.96 12.10 4.21
CA PRO A 347 12.86 13.26 4.21
C PRO A 347 12.09 14.56 3.99
N ALA A 348 12.60 15.68 4.49
CA ALA A 348 11.90 16.98 4.50
C ALA A 348 11.33 17.40 3.13
N GLN A 349 12.09 17.22 2.06
CA GLN A 349 11.64 17.54 0.70
C GLN A 349 10.38 16.72 0.32
N SER A 350 10.42 15.41 0.48
CA SER A 350 9.27 14.55 0.14
C SER A 350 8.10 14.73 1.09
N GLN A 351 8.37 15.12 2.36
CA GLN A 351 7.32 15.45 3.32
C GLN A 351 6.56 16.73 2.91
N ALA A 352 7.23 17.71 2.31
CA ALA A 352 6.59 18.91 1.79
C ALA A 352 5.67 18.67 0.58
N GLU A 353 5.86 17.55 -0.12
CA GLU A 353 5.08 17.18 -1.31
C GLU A 353 3.74 16.50 -0.99
N VAL A 354 3.53 16.06 0.24
CA VAL A 354 2.27 15.45 0.68
C VAL A 354 1.38 16.47 1.37
N ASP A 355 0.08 16.18 1.40
CA ASP A 355 -0.95 17.06 2.01
C ASP A 355 -1.73 16.31 3.12
N THR A 356 -1.16 15.22 3.63
CA THR A 356 -1.81 14.42 4.67
C THR A 356 -1.74 15.07 6.04
N GLU A 357 -2.72 14.77 6.89
CA GLU A 357 -2.71 15.15 8.30
C GLU A 357 -1.46 14.62 9.00
N GLN A 358 -1.03 15.35 10.02
CA GLN A 358 0.12 14.99 10.84
C GLN A 358 -0.22 15.10 12.32
N TYR A 359 0.28 14.17 13.12
CA TYR A 359 0.26 14.31 14.56
C TYR A 359 1.11 15.52 14.97
N ALA A 360 0.68 16.23 16.00
CA ALA A 360 1.51 17.28 16.59
C ALA A 360 2.84 16.67 17.05
N THR A 361 3.94 17.28 16.61
CA THR A 361 5.25 16.89 17.12
C THR A 361 5.29 17.27 18.60
N PRO A 362 5.66 16.38 19.55
CA PRO A 362 5.92 16.78 20.92
C PRO A 362 6.97 17.88 20.94
N ALA A 363 6.70 18.95 21.70
CA ALA A 363 7.62 20.08 21.87
C ALA A 363 8.92 19.66 22.55
#